data_61aace025304e346b576a297a98dd67f
#
_entry.id   61aace025304e346b576a297a98dd67f
#
_cell.length_a   1.000
_cell.length_b   1.000
_cell.length_c   1.000
_cell.angle_alpha   90.00
_cell.angle_beta   90.00
_cell.angle_gamma   90.00
#
_symmetry.space_group_name_H-M   'P 1'
#
loop_
_entity.id
_entity.type
_entity.pdbx_description
1 polymer ?
#
loop_
_entity_poly.entity_id
_entity_poly.type
_entity_poly.pdbx_seq_one_letter_code
_entity_poly.pdbx_strand_id
1 'polypeptide(L)'
;MGNQILWLAFCFWVLTCLLLPATSDGLVRISLKKRRLDLDSINAARLARQEGKSGVGRHSELHNSDIDIVPLKNYLDAQYLGEIGIGSPPQKFTVIFDTGSSNLWIPSSKCHLSLACYFHSRYKSSRSSTYARNGTTCEIQYGSGSIVGFLSQDNVEVGNLIVKDQVFIEATREGSLTFVLAKFDGILGLGFQEISVGNAVPVWYNMMQQQLVGDDVFSFWLNKDPDAVEGGEIVFGGVDEKHYKGKHTYVPITQKGYWQFSMGDFLIGDHSTGVCQGGCAAIVDSGTSLLAGPTAIVTEINHAIGAEGIVSAECKEVITQYGELIWDLLISGVQPGKVCSQLGLCIFNGAQYKSTVIESVVEKENRRNRLLGMIFYAQPLCDSLPSPMGESVIDCDSVLSMPNITFTIGDKPFNLTPEQYILKTGDGIAAVCISGFMAFDVPPPRGPLWILGDVFMRVYHTVFDFGELQLGFAEAV
;
A
#
# COMPACT_ATOMS: atom_id res chain seq x y z
N MET A 1 -47.57 30.06 -46.07
CA MET A 1 -46.92 28.74 -46.25
C MET A 1 -45.45 28.73 -45.87
N GLY A 2 -44.67 29.81 -46.04
CA GLY A 2 -43.23 29.80 -45.74
C GLY A 2 -42.87 29.66 -44.25
N ASN A 3 -43.60 30.26 -43.34
CA ASN A 3 -43.29 30.24 -41.88
C ASN A 3 -43.50 28.86 -41.19
N GLN A 4 -44.42 28.05 -41.69
CA GLN A 4 -44.66 26.72 -41.12
C GLN A 4 -43.56 25.72 -41.50
N ILE A 5 -43.04 25.85 -42.73
CA ILE A 5 -41.91 24.99 -43.18
C ILE A 5 -40.64 25.31 -42.44
N LEU A 6 -40.38 26.59 -42.11
CA LEU A 6 -39.23 26.99 -41.30
C LEU A 6 -39.34 26.48 -39.86
N TRP A 7 -40.52 26.49 -39.25
CA TRP A 7 -40.74 25.97 -37.92
C TRP A 7 -40.61 24.44 -37.85
N LEU A 8 -41.10 23.74 -38.86
CA LEU A 8 -40.93 22.28 -38.95
C LEU A 8 -39.47 21.88 -39.17
N ALA A 9 -38.72 22.63 -40.01
CA ALA A 9 -37.29 22.40 -40.19
C ALA A 9 -36.47 22.69 -38.93
N PHE A 10 -36.81 23.74 -38.18
CA PHE A 10 -36.17 24.07 -36.90
C PHE A 10 -36.47 23.03 -35.82
N CYS A 11 -37.74 22.59 -35.71
CA CYS A 11 -38.10 21.51 -34.79
C CYS A 11 -37.42 20.16 -35.13
N PHE A 12 -37.29 19.86 -36.45
CA PHE A 12 -36.58 18.65 -36.89
C PHE A 12 -35.09 18.74 -36.59
N TRP A 13 -34.49 19.93 -36.78
CA TRP A 13 -33.08 20.16 -36.46
C TRP A 13 -32.80 20.09 -34.96
N VAL A 14 -33.65 20.68 -34.11
CA VAL A 14 -33.56 20.57 -32.65
C VAL A 14 -33.80 19.14 -32.19
N LEU A 15 -34.72 18.41 -32.83
CA LEU A 15 -35.00 17.00 -32.49
C LEU A 15 -33.83 16.09 -32.89
N THR A 16 -33.16 16.34 -34.01
CA THR A 16 -31.98 15.62 -34.46
C THR A 16 -30.76 15.94 -33.56
N CYS A 17 -30.61 17.20 -33.11
CA CYS A 17 -29.58 17.55 -32.13
C CYS A 17 -29.82 16.95 -30.74
N LEU A 18 -31.08 16.71 -30.33
CA LEU A 18 -31.45 16.05 -29.10
C LEU A 18 -31.35 14.52 -29.19
N LEU A 19 -31.33 13.95 -30.40
CA LEU A 19 -31.20 12.50 -30.67
C LEU A 19 -29.79 12.07 -31.09
N LEU A 20 -28.81 13.01 -31.15
CA LEU A 20 -27.42 12.58 -31.23
C LEU A 20 -27.13 11.87 -29.89
N PRO A 21 -26.83 10.57 -29.88
CA PRO A 21 -26.33 9.93 -28.68
C PRO A 21 -25.13 10.76 -28.28
N ALA A 22 -25.10 11.20 -27.02
CA ALA A 22 -23.86 11.66 -26.43
C ALA A 22 -22.84 10.56 -26.75
N THR A 23 -21.86 10.86 -27.58
CA THR A 23 -20.79 9.92 -27.90
C THR A 23 -20.14 9.64 -26.56
N SER A 24 -20.48 8.50 -25.96
CA SER A 24 -19.74 8.01 -24.80
C SER A 24 -18.30 7.85 -25.29
N ASP A 25 -17.37 8.46 -24.63
CA ASP A 25 -15.94 8.37 -24.96
C ASP A 25 -15.40 6.93 -24.82
N GLY A 26 -16.27 5.96 -24.55
CA GLY A 26 -15.92 4.56 -24.33
C GLY A 26 -15.21 4.29 -23.01
N LEU A 27 -15.03 5.34 -22.19
CA LEU A 27 -14.33 5.24 -20.91
C LEU A 27 -15.29 4.87 -19.79
N VAL A 28 -14.85 3.99 -18.91
CA VAL A 28 -15.57 3.62 -17.70
C VAL A 28 -14.84 4.20 -16.49
N ARG A 29 -15.54 5.03 -15.75
CA ARG A 29 -14.99 5.80 -14.63
C ARG A 29 -15.50 5.26 -13.30
N ILE A 30 -14.58 5.03 -12.37
CA ILE A 30 -14.87 4.66 -10.98
C ILE A 30 -14.35 5.77 -10.09
N SER A 31 -15.25 6.50 -9.45
CA SER A 31 -14.89 7.49 -8.44
C SER A 31 -14.37 6.79 -7.19
N LEU A 32 -13.20 7.22 -6.74
CA LEU A 32 -12.56 6.74 -5.53
C LEU A 32 -12.91 7.65 -4.35
N LYS A 33 -13.19 7.05 -3.20
CA LYS A 33 -13.33 7.74 -1.93
C LYS A 33 -11.98 7.73 -1.23
N LYS A 34 -11.48 8.91 -0.88
CA LYS A 34 -10.26 9.04 -0.08
C LYS A 34 -10.59 8.89 1.39
N ARG A 35 -9.76 8.14 2.10
CA ARG A 35 -9.77 8.06 3.55
C ARG A 35 -8.61 8.87 4.11
N ARG A 36 -8.87 9.64 5.18
CA ARG A 36 -7.80 10.30 5.93
C ARG A 36 -7.03 9.26 6.75
N LEU A 37 -5.72 9.38 6.75
CA LEU A 37 -4.84 8.63 7.63
C LEU A 37 -5.16 9.04 9.07
N ASP A 38 -5.42 8.08 9.95
CA ASP A 38 -5.64 8.30 11.37
C ASP A 38 -4.67 7.48 12.23
N LEU A 39 -4.45 7.92 13.46
CA LEU A 39 -3.51 7.28 14.39
C LEU A 39 -3.93 5.84 14.73
N ASP A 40 -5.22 5.55 14.72
CA ASP A 40 -5.73 4.21 15.01
C ASP A 40 -5.35 3.22 13.90
N SER A 41 -5.43 3.64 12.63
CA SER A 41 -4.95 2.87 11.48
C SER A 41 -3.45 2.60 11.55
N ILE A 42 -2.65 3.62 11.93
CA ILE A 42 -1.20 3.48 12.11
C ILE A 42 -0.91 2.47 13.22
N ASN A 43 -1.56 2.59 14.36
CA ASN A 43 -1.37 1.69 15.49
C ASN A 43 -1.84 0.26 15.17
N ALA A 44 -2.92 0.10 14.43
CA ALA A 44 -3.41 -1.20 13.97
C ALA A 44 -2.40 -1.88 13.03
N ALA A 45 -1.85 -1.15 12.07
CA ALA A 45 -0.82 -1.66 11.18
C ALA A 45 0.45 -2.10 11.95
N ARG A 46 0.82 -1.36 13.00
CA ARG A 46 1.93 -1.69 13.90
C ARG A 46 1.67 -3.00 14.67
N LEU A 47 0.50 -3.16 15.27
CA LEU A 47 0.13 -4.35 16.02
C LEU A 47 0.08 -5.61 15.13
N ALA A 48 -0.53 -5.51 13.95
CA ALA A 48 -0.61 -6.61 12.99
C ALA A 48 0.79 -7.13 12.58
N ARG A 49 1.75 -6.22 12.46
CA ARG A 49 3.14 -6.60 12.12
C ARG A 49 3.85 -7.32 13.26
N GLN A 50 3.56 -6.97 14.50
CA GLN A 50 4.12 -7.68 15.67
C GLN A 50 3.58 -9.12 15.74
N GLU A 51 2.30 -9.33 15.43
CA GLU A 51 1.69 -10.66 15.36
C GLU A 51 2.30 -11.54 14.26
N GLY A 52 2.56 -10.96 13.07
CA GLY A 52 3.19 -11.66 11.95
C GLY A 52 4.62 -12.14 12.22
N LYS A 53 5.39 -11.44 13.07
CA LYS A 53 6.75 -11.84 13.44
C LYS A 53 6.77 -13.00 14.47
N SER A 54 5.76 -13.15 15.30
CA SER A 54 5.67 -14.25 16.28
C SER A 54 5.18 -15.57 15.64
N GLY A 55 4.68 -15.54 14.42
CA GLY A 55 4.15 -16.69 13.68
C GLY A 55 5.14 -17.41 12.76
N VAL A 56 6.40 -16.96 12.65
CA VAL A 56 7.43 -17.61 11.81
C VAL A 56 7.90 -18.92 12.46
N GLY A 57 7.11 -19.98 12.33
CA GLY A 57 7.41 -21.30 12.88
C GLY A 57 6.60 -22.46 12.34
N ARG A 58 5.81 -22.28 11.28
CA ARG A 58 5.19 -23.40 10.56
C ARG A 58 5.20 -23.18 9.05
N HIS A 59 6.31 -23.57 8.42
CA HIS A 59 6.29 -23.92 7.02
C HIS A 59 5.35 -25.12 6.86
N SER A 60 4.15 -24.89 6.35
CA SER A 60 3.41 -25.94 5.68
C SER A 60 3.96 -26.01 4.27
N GLU A 61 4.73 -27.05 3.99
CA GLU A 61 5.04 -27.48 2.64
C GLU A 61 3.72 -27.76 1.92
N LEU A 62 3.26 -26.84 1.11
CA LEU A 62 2.19 -27.02 0.14
C LEU A 62 2.68 -26.55 -1.22
N HIS A 63 3.19 -27.53 -1.96
CA HIS A 63 3.20 -27.75 -3.42
C HIS A 63 3.26 -26.53 -4.36
N ASN A 64 4.43 -26.49 -5.03
CA ASN A 64 4.61 -26.33 -6.48
C ASN A 64 3.58 -25.43 -7.19
N SER A 65 3.83 -24.16 -7.17
CA SER A 65 3.79 -23.31 -8.34
C SER A 65 5.07 -22.48 -8.32
N ASP A 66 5.85 -22.52 -9.40
CA ASP A 66 7.12 -21.81 -9.60
C ASP A 66 6.93 -20.26 -9.64
N ILE A 67 5.91 -19.76 -8.96
CA ILE A 67 5.59 -18.34 -8.90
C ILE A 67 5.82 -17.86 -7.47
N ASP A 68 7.00 -17.30 -7.22
CA ASP A 68 7.32 -16.61 -5.99
C ASP A 68 6.48 -15.33 -5.89
N ILE A 69 5.31 -15.43 -5.24
CA ILE A 69 4.49 -14.27 -4.90
C ILE A 69 5.19 -13.54 -3.74
N VAL A 70 5.57 -12.28 -3.97
CA VAL A 70 6.05 -11.40 -2.90
C VAL A 70 4.82 -10.89 -2.15
N PRO A 71 4.65 -11.19 -0.86
CA PRO A 71 3.54 -10.64 -0.09
C PRO A 71 3.74 -9.13 0.10
N LEU A 72 3.16 -8.33 -0.79
CA LEU A 72 3.17 -6.89 -0.70
C LEU A 72 2.39 -6.44 0.53
N LYS A 73 2.91 -5.45 1.25
CA LYS A 73 2.33 -5.01 2.51
C LYS A 73 1.43 -3.80 2.25
N ASN A 74 0.14 -3.97 2.46
CA ASN A 74 -0.75 -2.82 2.60
C ASN A 74 -0.47 -2.16 3.96
N TYR A 75 0.27 -1.05 3.93
CA TYR A 75 0.52 -0.23 5.11
C TYR A 75 -0.48 0.92 5.16
N LEU A 76 -0.97 1.20 6.36
CA LEU A 76 -1.83 2.34 6.69
C LEU A 76 -3.19 2.34 5.98
N ASP A 77 -3.76 1.17 5.68
CA ASP A 77 -5.03 0.96 4.99
C ASP A 77 -5.13 1.80 3.71
N ALA A 78 -5.12 1.17 2.54
CA ALA A 78 -5.23 1.86 1.26
C ALA A 78 -6.23 3.01 1.36
N GLN A 79 -5.76 4.20 1.02
CA GLN A 79 -6.53 5.44 1.25
C GLN A 79 -7.62 5.65 0.21
N TYR A 80 -7.64 4.85 -0.85
CA TYR A 80 -8.53 5.05 -2.01
C TYR A 80 -9.39 3.81 -2.26
N LEU A 81 -10.69 3.97 -2.08
CA LEU A 81 -11.68 2.90 -2.10
C LEU A 81 -12.74 3.17 -3.17
N GLY A 82 -13.13 2.14 -3.92
CA GLY A 82 -14.24 2.20 -4.86
C GLY A 82 -15.32 1.16 -4.55
N GLU A 83 -16.47 1.28 -5.20
CA GLU A 83 -17.60 0.39 -5.01
C GLU A 83 -17.74 -0.55 -6.22
N ILE A 84 -17.98 -1.83 -5.94
CA ILE A 84 -18.36 -2.85 -6.93
C ILE A 84 -19.65 -3.54 -6.52
N GLY A 85 -20.30 -4.20 -7.48
CA GLY A 85 -21.44 -5.08 -7.24
C GLY A 85 -21.13 -6.52 -7.61
N ILE A 86 -21.61 -7.52 -6.84
CA ILE A 86 -21.45 -8.94 -7.17
C ILE A 86 -22.80 -9.63 -7.10
N GLY A 87 -23.12 -10.37 -8.17
CA GLY A 87 -24.33 -11.15 -8.29
C GLY A 87 -25.48 -10.44 -9.04
N SER A 88 -26.59 -11.16 -9.20
CA SER A 88 -27.81 -10.66 -9.84
C SER A 88 -29.04 -10.95 -8.97
N PRO A 89 -29.61 -9.92 -8.28
CA PRO A 89 -29.23 -8.52 -8.29
C PRO A 89 -27.89 -8.28 -7.58
N PRO A 90 -27.16 -7.17 -7.92
CA PRO A 90 -25.84 -6.90 -7.38
C PRO A 90 -25.87 -6.62 -5.89
N GLN A 91 -24.98 -7.24 -5.15
CA GLN A 91 -24.66 -6.97 -3.76
C GLN A 91 -23.43 -6.05 -3.73
N LYS A 92 -23.51 -4.92 -3.04
CA LYS A 92 -22.51 -3.87 -3.06
C LYS A 92 -21.39 -4.12 -2.05
N PHE A 93 -20.16 -3.87 -2.48
CA PHE A 93 -18.93 -4.00 -1.69
C PHE A 93 -18.02 -2.82 -1.94
N THR A 94 -17.40 -2.33 -0.88
CA THR A 94 -16.31 -1.34 -0.98
C THR A 94 -14.99 -2.09 -1.06
N VAL A 95 -14.21 -1.84 -2.11
CA VAL A 95 -12.96 -2.57 -2.35
C VAL A 95 -11.79 -1.63 -2.62
N ILE A 96 -10.57 -2.15 -2.38
CA ILE A 96 -9.35 -1.59 -2.93
C ILE A 96 -9.19 -2.08 -4.37
N PHE A 97 -8.87 -1.20 -5.29
CA PHE A 97 -8.40 -1.55 -6.62
C PHE A 97 -6.88 -1.64 -6.58
N ASP A 98 -6.35 -2.85 -6.57
CA ASP A 98 -4.99 -3.17 -6.16
C ASP A 98 -4.15 -3.67 -7.33
N THR A 99 -3.21 -2.85 -7.83
CA THR A 99 -2.28 -3.25 -8.90
C THR A 99 -1.15 -4.16 -8.42
N GLY A 100 -1.02 -4.34 -7.10
CA GLY A 100 -0.07 -5.23 -6.44
C GLY A 100 -0.58 -6.65 -6.22
N SER A 101 -1.85 -6.96 -6.56
CA SER A 101 -2.40 -8.33 -6.54
C SER A 101 -3.32 -8.59 -7.73
N SER A 102 -3.79 -9.84 -7.90
CA SER A 102 -4.53 -10.24 -9.12
C SER A 102 -5.86 -10.94 -8.87
N ASN A 103 -6.20 -11.21 -7.61
CA ASN A 103 -7.46 -11.85 -7.26
C ASN A 103 -8.52 -10.84 -6.82
N LEU A 104 -9.78 -11.11 -7.17
CA LEU A 104 -10.92 -10.51 -6.50
C LEU A 104 -11.31 -11.39 -5.30
N TRP A 105 -11.39 -10.80 -4.10
CA TRP A 105 -11.95 -11.47 -2.94
C TRP A 105 -12.84 -10.54 -2.12
N ILE A 106 -13.86 -11.13 -1.48
CA ILE A 106 -14.79 -10.48 -0.55
C ILE A 106 -15.16 -11.46 0.58
N PRO A 107 -15.60 -10.98 1.75
CA PRO A 107 -16.07 -11.84 2.82
C PRO A 107 -17.30 -12.65 2.41
N SER A 108 -17.30 -13.95 2.76
CA SER A 108 -18.43 -14.84 2.55
C SER A 108 -19.45 -14.73 3.68
N SER A 109 -20.73 -14.96 3.35
CA SER A 109 -21.74 -15.21 4.38
C SER A 109 -21.45 -16.45 5.24
N LYS A 110 -20.50 -17.28 4.81
CA LYS A 110 -20.00 -18.45 5.55
C LYS A 110 -18.84 -18.13 6.48
N CYS A 111 -18.35 -16.90 6.50
CA CYS A 111 -17.34 -16.45 7.46
C CYS A 111 -17.96 -16.24 8.84
N HIS A 112 -17.75 -17.20 9.73
CA HIS A 112 -18.33 -17.18 11.09
C HIS A 112 -17.30 -17.12 12.21
N LEU A 113 -16.01 -17.40 11.92
CA LEU A 113 -14.95 -17.52 12.92
C LEU A 113 -13.92 -16.38 12.86
N SER A 114 -14.07 -15.44 11.95
CA SER A 114 -13.22 -14.25 11.86
C SER A 114 -13.95 -13.01 12.32
N LEU A 115 -13.36 -12.28 13.25
CA LEU A 115 -13.95 -11.05 13.79
C LEU A 115 -14.12 -9.98 12.69
N ALA A 116 -13.19 -9.89 11.75
CA ALA A 116 -13.25 -8.97 10.61
C ALA A 116 -14.54 -9.13 9.81
N CYS A 117 -14.97 -10.36 9.55
CA CYS A 117 -16.19 -10.62 8.78
C CYS A 117 -17.50 -10.12 9.44
N TYR A 118 -17.47 -9.74 10.71
CA TYR A 118 -18.65 -9.16 11.37
C TYR A 118 -18.79 -7.66 11.11
N PHE A 119 -17.69 -7.00 10.76
CA PHE A 119 -17.67 -5.55 10.50
C PHE A 119 -17.79 -5.20 9.02
N HIS A 120 -17.67 -6.20 8.13
CA HIS A 120 -17.71 -6.01 6.68
C HIS A 120 -18.96 -6.58 6.03
N SER A 121 -19.29 -6.08 4.84
CA SER A 121 -20.34 -6.61 3.99
C SER A 121 -19.96 -8.03 3.56
N ARG A 122 -20.92 -8.96 3.62
CA ARG A 122 -20.69 -10.38 3.29
C ARG A 122 -21.54 -10.81 2.10
N TYR A 123 -20.89 -11.42 1.12
CA TYR A 123 -21.56 -11.96 -0.06
C TYR A 123 -22.43 -13.17 0.31
N LYS A 124 -23.66 -13.17 -0.23
CA LYS A 124 -24.66 -14.23 -0.05
C LYS A 124 -25.00 -14.86 -1.39
N SER A 125 -24.39 -16.01 -1.71
CA SER A 125 -24.61 -16.73 -2.97
C SER A 125 -26.08 -17.08 -3.23
N SER A 126 -26.86 -17.35 -2.17
CA SER A 126 -28.30 -17.63 -2.28
C SER A 126 -29.15 -16.46 -2.74
N ARG A 127 -28.57 -15.24 -2.80
CA ARG A 127 -29.26 -14.03 -3.28
C ARG A 127 -28.95 -13.72 -4.75
N SER A 128 -28.08 -14.47 -5.39
CA SER A 128 -27.72 -14.24 -6.78
C SER A 128 -28.26 -15.36 -7.68
N SER A 129 -28.93 -14.96 -8.74
CA SER A 129 -29.45 -15.87 -9.77
C SER A 129 -28.37 -16.31 -10.77
N THR A 130 -27.23 -15.60 -10.82
CA THR A 130 -26.08 -15.87 -11.71
C THR A 130 -24.94 -16.58 -11.00
N TYR A 131 -25.11 -16.89 -9.71
CA TYR A 131 -24.10 -17.62 -8.94
C TYR A 131 -23.85 -19.02 -9.50
N ALA A 132 -22.60 -19.38 -9.70
CA ALA A 132 -22.15 -20.72 -10.00
C ALA A 132 -21.11 -21.19 -8.96
N ARG A 133 -21.30 -22.42 -8.48
CA ARG A 133 -20.42 -23.01 -7.48
C ARG A 133 -19.13 -23.50 -8.11
N ASN A 134 -17.98 -23.08 -7.58
CA ASN A 134 -16.68 -23.69 -7.84
C ASN A 134 -16.25 -24.55 -6.63
N GLY A 135 -15.96 -23.94 -5.51
CA GLY A 135 -15.67 -24.62 -4.24
C GLY A 135 -14.21 -25.01 -4.02
N THR A 136 -13.31 -24.73 -4.98
CA THR A 136 -11.87 -24.96 -4.81
C THR A 136 -11.34 -24.06 -3.70
N THR A 137 -10.71 -24.65 -2.68
CA THR A 137 -10.12 -23.90 -1.57
C THR A 137 -8.86 -23.18 -1.99
N CYS A 138 -8.65 -22.00 -1.44
CA CYS A 138 -7.47 -21.16 -1.71
C CYS A 138 -7.10 -20.33 -0.50
N GLU A 139 -5.85 -19.91 -0.47
CA GLU A 139 -5.29 -19.00 0.54
C GLU A 139 -4.43 -17.96 -0.16
N ILE A 140 -4.59 -16.70 0.23
CA ILE A 140 -3.75 -15.59 -0.22
C ILE A 140 -2.99 -15.05 0.98
N GLN A 141 -1.69 -14.85 0.82
CA GLN A 141 -0.84 -14.19 1.81
C GLN A 141 -0.59 -12.75 1.37
N TYR A 142 -1.04 -11.80 2.17
CA TYR A 142 -0.67 -10.40 2.08
C TYR A 142 0.36 -10.06 3.16
N GLY A 143 1.10 -9.01 2.99
CA GLY A 143 1.99 -8.53 4.05
C GLY A 143 1.28 -8.09 5.33
N SER A 144 -0.01 -7.74 5.23
CA SER A 144 -0.88 -7.35 6.33
C SER A 144 -1.68 -8.50 6.94
N GLY A 145 -1.62 -9.73 6.39
CA GLY A 145 -2.37 -10.88 6.88
C GLY A 145 -2.71 -11.88 5.78
N SER A 146 -3.47 -12.92 6.11
CA SER A 146 -3.89 -13.96 5.17
C SER A 146 -5.40 -14.00 5.01
N ILE A 147 -5.82 -14.36 3.80
CA ILE A 147 -7.21 -14.67 3.46
C ILE A 147 -7.31 -16.15 3.13
N VAL A 148 -8.20 -16.86 3.81
CA VAL A 148 -8.55 -18.25 3.48
C VAL A 148 -9.97 -18.30 3.01
N GLY A 149 -10.22 -18.99 1.91
CA GLY A 149 -11.55 -19.07 1.31
C GLY A 149 -11.70 -20.17 0.27
N PHE A 150 -12.65 -19.97 -0.60
CA PHE A 150 -12.92 -20.86 -1.73
C PHE A 150 -13.36 -20.05 -2.95
N LEU A 151 -13.10 -20.59 -4.12
CA LEU A 151 -13.50 -19.99 -5.39
C LEU A 151 -15.01 -20.12 -5.60
N SER A 152 -15.61 -19.06 -6.09
CA SER A 152 -17.00 -18.95 -6.56
C SER A 152 -17.01 -18.18 -7.88
N GLN A 153 -18.13 -18.27 -8.62
CA GLN A 153 -18.30 -17.57 -9.88
C GLN A 153 -19.62 -16.81 -9.86
N ASP A 154 -19.60 -15.56 -10.30
CA ASP A 154 -20.79 -14.72 -10.46
C ASP A 154 -20.51 -13.55 -11.39
N ASN A 155 -21.52 -12.76 -11.72
CA ASN A 155 -21.35 -11.49 -12.42
C ASN A 155 -20.79 -10.43 -11.47
N VAL A 156 -19.85 -9.60 -11.97
CA VAL A 156 -19.26 -8.48 -11.23
C VAL A 156 -19.55 -7.19 -11.95
N GLU A 157 -20.19 -6.25 -11.26
CA GLU A 157 -20.48 -4.90 -11.74
C GLU A 157 -19.35 -3.97 -11.30
N VAL A 158 -18.70 -3.30 -12.27
CA VAL A 158 -17.66 -2.30 -12.05
C VAL A 158 -18.07 -1.04 -12.80
N GLY A 159 -18.48 -0.01 -12.07
CA GLY A 159 -19.13 1.16 -12.67
C GLY A 159 -20.43 0.77 -13.37
N ASN A 160 -20.47 0.97 -14.67
CA ASN A 160 -21.60 0.58 -15.53
C ASN A 160 -21.35 -0.70 -16.33
N LEU A 161 -20.20 -1.36 -16.13
CA LEU A 161 -19.86 -2.63 -16.80
C LEU A 161 -20.32 -3.81 -15.97
N ILE A 162 -20.77 -4.86 -16.68
CA ILE A 162 -21.06 -6.17 -16.08
C ILE A 162 -20.09 -7.19 -16.66
N VAL A 163 -19.11 -7.58 -15.85
CA VAL A 163 -18.18 -8.66 -16.14
C VAL A 163 -18.86 -9.97 -15.79
N LYS A 164 -19.19 -10.76 -16.83
CA LYS A 164 -19.91 -12.03 -16.65
C LYS A 164 -18.96 -13.14 -16.24
N ASP A 165 -19.50 -14.09 -15.48
CA ASP A 165 -18.83 -15.36 -15.14
C ASP A 165 -17.46 -15.15 -14.46
N GLN A 166 -17.31 -14.07 -13.67
CA GLN A 166 -16.08 -13.77 -12.95
C GLN A 166 -15.87 -14.77 -11.80
N VAL A 167 -14.71 -15.40 -11.80
CA VAL A 167 -14.25 -16.21 -10.67
C VAL A 167 -13.65 -15.30 -9.60
N PHE A 168 -14.09 -15.46 -8.36
CA PHE A 168 -13.61 -14.69 -7.21
C PHE A 168 -13.52 -15.56 -5.96
N ILE A 169 -12.88 -15.06 -4.92
CA ILE A 169 -12.72 -15.77 -3.64
C ILE A 169 -13.79 -15.29 -2.67
N GLU A 170 -14.59 -16.21 -2.16
CA GLU A 170 -15.37 -16.00 -0.95
C GLU A 170 -14.48 -16.28 0.27
N ALA A 171 -14.05 -15.23 0.99
CA ALA A 171 -13.24 -15.36 2.20
C ALA A 171 -14.06 -15.92 3.35
N THR A 172 -13.58 -17.00 3.96
CA THR A 172 -14.18 -17.63 5.16
C THR A 172 -13.40 -17.32 6.43
N ARG A 173 -12.17 -16.82 6.27
CA ARG A 173 -11.31 -16.33 7.35
C ARG A 173 -10.42 -15.21 6.85
N GLU A 174 -10.38 -14.15 7.61
CA GLU A 174 -9.48 -13.00 7.45
C GLU A 174 -8.57 -12.98 8.70
N GLY A 175 -7.29 -13.24 8.49
CA GLY A 175 -6.37 -13.70 9.54
C GLY A 175 -5.60 -12.59 10.26
N SER A 176 -6.08 -11.32 10.26
CA SER A 176 -5.30 -10.22 10.86
C SER A 176 -6.17 -9.16 11.50
N LEU A 177 -5.64 -8.49 12.52
CA LEU A 177 -6.26 -7.32 13.14
C LEU A 177 -6.40 -6.16 12.13
N THR A 178 -5.50 -6.07 11.15
CA THR A 178 -5.59 -5.09 10.06
C THR A 178 -6.92 -5.18 9.33
N PHE A 179 -7.36 -6.39 8.97
CA PHE A 179 -8.65 -6.58 8.32
C PHE A 179 -9.85 -6.25 9.23
N VAL A 180 -9.73 -6.41 10.55
CA VAL A 180 -10.80 -6.03 11.50
C VAL A 180 -11.04 -4.53 11.49
N LEU A 181 -9.99 -3.74 11.33
CA LEU A 181 -10.03 -2.27 11.37
C LEU A 181 -10.11 -1.65 9.97
N ALA A 182 -9.95 -2.47 8.93
CA ALA A 182 -10.08 -2.04 7.55
C ALA A 182 -11.44 -1.38 7.28
N LYS A 183 -11.47 -0.43 6.35
CA LYS A 183 -12.70 0.25 5.92
C LYS A 183 -13.17 -0.21 4.54
N PHE A 184 -12.56 -1.27 4.04
CA PHE A 184 -12.96 -1.94 2.81
C PHE A 184 -13.47 -3.35 3.12
N ASP A 185 -14.33 -3.86 2.27
CA ASP A 185 -14.88 -5.22 2.40
C ASP A 185 -13.95 -6.26 1.73
N GLY A 186 -13.19 -5.87 0.72
CA GLY A 186 -12.36 -6.78 -0.04
C GLY A 186 -11.37 -6.07 -0.96
N ILE A 187 -10.71 -6.85 -1.83
CA ILE A 187 -9.71 -6.34 -2.78
C ILE A 187 -10.08 -6.84 -4.18
N LEU A 188 -10.00 -5.94 -5.18
CA LEU A 188 -10.05 -6.25 -6.60
C LEU A 188 -8.65 -6.09 -7.18
N GLY A 189 -7.96 -7.21 -7.44
CA GLY A 189 -6.63 -7.22 -8.01
C GLY A 189 -6.61 -6.84 -9.48
N LEU A 190 -5.67 -5.96 -9.85
CA LEU A 190 -5.44 -5.44 -11.21
C LEU A 190 -4.05 -5.81 -11.75
N GLY A 191 -3.31 -6.68 -11.06
CA GLY A 191 -2.05 -7.25 -11.52
C GLY A 191 -2.23 -8.28 -12.62
N PHE A 192 -1.12 -8.85 -13.09
CA PHE A 192 -1.13 -9.86 -14.13
C PHE A 192 -1.58 -11.23 -13.59
N GLN A 193 -2.12 -12.06 -14.49
CA GLN A 193 -2.65 -13.38 -14.14
C GLN A 193 -1.59 -14.31 -13.53
N GLU A 194 -0.32 -14.10 -13.86
CA GLU A 194 0.82 -14.91 -13.40
C GLU A 194 0.93 -14.98 -11.86
N ILE A 195 0.44 -13.98 -11.12
CA ILE A 195 0.43 -13.99 -9.65
C ILE A 195 -0.97 -14.29 -9.07
N SER A 196 -1.93 -14.71 -9.89
CA SER A 196 -3.26 -15.05 -9.41
C SER A 196 -3.29 -16.41 -8.70
N VAL A 197 -3.81 -16.43 -7.50
CA VAL A 197 -4.00 -17.66 -6.72
C VAL A 197 -5.21 -18.44 -7.25
N GLY A 198 -5.10 -19.78 -7.26
CA GLY A 198 -6.17 -20.65 -7.77
C GLY A 198 -6.38 -20.57 -9.27
N ASN A 199 -5.44 -19.98 -10.01
CA ASN A 199 -5.51 -19.78 -11.46
C ASN A 199 -6.77 -19.00 -11.89
N ALA A 200 -7.32 -18.17 -10.99
CA ALA A 200 -8.48 -17.34 -11.29
C ALA A 200 -8.09 -16.24 -12.28
N VAL A 201 -8.92 -16.07 -13.31
CA VAL A 201 -8.71 -14.99 -14.28
C VAL A 201 -9.02 -13.64 -13.62
N PRO A 202 -8.11 -12.67 -13.63
CA PRO A 202 -8.36 -11.33 -13.04
C PRO A 202 -9.55 -10.62 -13.71
N VAL A 203 -10.22 -9.74 -12.97
CA VAL A 203 -11.40 -8.99 -13.47
C VAL A 203 -11.05 -8.20 -14.73
N TRP A 204 -9.88 -7.54 -14.74
CA TRP A 204 -9.39 -6.78 -15.87
C TRP A 204 -9.25 -7.62 -17.16
N TYR A 205 -8.73 -8.85 -17.04
CA TYR A 205 -8.62 -9.77 -18.17
C TYR A 205 -10.00 -10.12 -18.75
N ASN A 206 -10.98 -10.37 -17.89
CA ASN A 206 -12.35 -10.64 -18.34
C ASN A 206 -13.01 -9.41 -18.96
N MET A 207 -12.71 -8.19 -18.48
CA MET A 207 -13.17 -6.96 -19.15
C MET A 207 -12.66 -6.87 -20.58
N MET A 208 -11.38 -7.13 -20.82
CA MET A 208 -10.77 -7.12 -22.16
C MET A 208 -11.33 -8.27 -23.02
N GLN A 209 -11.37 -9.50 -22.51
CA GLN A 209 -11.85 -10.66 -23.25
C GLN A 209 -13.32 -10.53 -23.67
N GLN A 210 -14.13 -9.88 -22.84
CA GLN A 210 -15.55 -9.61 -23.13
C GLN A 210 -15.76 -8.32 -23.92
N GLN A 211 -14.68 -7.63 -24.32
CA GLN A 211 -14.71 -6.39 -25.09
C GLN A 211 -15.58 -5.29 -24.43
N LEU A 212 -15.47 -5.19 -23.10
CA LEU A 212 -16.24 -4.22 -22.32
C LEU A 212 -15.57 -2.85 -22.27
N VAL A 213 -14.32 -2.74 -22.68
CA VAL A 213 -13.50 -1.53 -22.69
C VAL A 213 -12.98 -1.25 -24.10
N GLY A 214 -12.69 0.03 -24.42
CA GLY A 214 -12.24 0.43 -25.75
C GLY A 214 -10.79 0.05 -26.03
N ASP A 215 -9.90 0.45 -25.14
CA ASP A 215 -8.48 0.14 -25.20
C ASP A 215 -8.09 -0.78 -24.03
N ASP A 216 -7.06 -1.60 -24.23
CA ASP A 216 -6.51 -2.48 -23.19
C ASP A 216 -5.63 -1.67 -22.19
N VAL A 217 -6.19 -0.59 -21.68
CA VAL A 217 -5.56 0.41 -20.81
C VAL A 217 -6.47 0.73 -19.65
N PHE A 218 -5.89 0.89 -18.47
CA PHE A 218 -6.55 1.58 -17.36
C PHE A 218 -5.60 2.60 -16.72
N SER A 219 -6.16 3.60 -16.07
CA SER A 219 -5.37 4.67 -15.48
C SER A 219 -5.90 5.11 -14.14
N PHE A 220 -5.00 5.62 -13.29
CA PHE A 220 -5.29 6.13 -11.96
C PHE A 220 -4.98 7.61 -11.86
N TRP A 221 -5.93 8.36 -11.34
CA TRP A 221 -5.74 9.67 -10.77
C TRP A 221 -6.09 9.64 -9.29
N LEU A 222 -5.14 9.94 -8.41
CA LEU A 222 -5.35 10.04 -6.98
C LEU A 222 -5.33 11.51 -6.57
N ASN A 223 -6.41 11.98 -5.94
CA ASN A 223 -6.51 13.37 -5.53
C ASN A 223 -5.55 13.66 -4.37
N LYS A 224 -4.64 14.59 -4.59
CA LYS A 224 -3.64 15.01 -3.58
C LYS A 224 -4.20 15.93 -2.51
N ASP A 225 -5.31 16.63 -2.78
CA ASP A 225 -5.95 17.53 -1.82
C ASP A 225 -6.51 16.73 -0.64
N PRO A 226 -6.01 16.92 0.60
CA PRO A 226 -6.48 16.18 1.77
C PRO A 226 -7.93 16.51 2.15
N ASP A 227 -8.44 17.67 1.75
CA ASP A 227 -9.77 18.16 2.11
C ASP A 227 -10.82 17.93 1.03
N ALA A 228 -10.41 17.43 -0.14
CA ALA A 228 -11.33 17.12 -1.23
C ALA A 228 -12.27 15.95 -0.87
N VAL A 229 -13.53 16.08 -1.25
CA VAL A 229 -14.54 15.01 -1.10
C VAL A 229 -14.26 13.86 -2.06
N GLU A 230 -13.79 14.18 -3.27
CA GLU A 230 -13.41 13.22 -4.30
C GLU A 230 -11.98 12.72 -4.02
N GLY A 231 -11.84 11.43 -3.81
CA GLY A 231 -10.53 10.81 -3.52
C GLY A 231 -9.69 10.59 -4.76
N GLY A 232 -10.30 10.45 -5.93
CA GLY A 232 -9.63 10.15 -7.18
C GLY A 232 -10.53 9.41 -8.14
N GLU A 233 -9.97 8.94 -9.22
CA GLU A 233 -10.69 8.21 -10.27
C GLU A 233 -9.83 7.09 -10.86
N ILE A 234 -10.46 5.96 -11.15
CA ILE A 234 -9.91 4.94 -12.05
C ILE A 234 -10.69 5.02 -13.35
N VAL A 235 -9.97 5.05 -14.46
CA VAL A 235 -10.54 5.05 -15.80
C VAL A 235 -10.14 3.76 -16.50
N PHE A 236 -11.10 2.94 -16.90
CA PHE A 236 -10.90 1.76 -17.74
C PHE A 236 -11.20 2.06 -19.18
N GLY A 237 -10.36 1.54 -20.08
CA GLY A 237 -10.48 1.73 -21.53
C GLY A 237 -9.74 2.97 -22.06
N GLY A 238 -8.85 3.59 -21.26
CA GLY A 238 -8.06 4.73 -21.68
C GLY A 238 -7.63 5.66 -20.55
N VAL A 239 -7.52 6.97 -20.86
CA VAL A 239 -7.10 8.03 -19.93
C VAL A 239 -8.07 9.21 -20.00
N ASP A 240 -8.27 9.95 -18.91
CA ASP A 240 -8.98 11.23 -18.92
C ASP A 240 -7.96 12.37 -18.88
N GLU A 241 -7.94 13.17 -19.93
CA GLU A 241 -7.00 14.31 -20.09
C GLU A 241 -7.15 15.38 -19.01
N LYS A 242 -8.27 15.39 -18.27
CA LYS A 242 -8.48 16.33 -17.16
C LYS A 242 -7.60 16.03 -15.94
N HIS A 243 -7.05 14.83 -15.84
CA HIS A 243 -6.36 14.33 -14.65
C HIS A 243 -4.84 14.49 -14.70
N TYR A 244 -4.27 14.96 -15.83
CA TYR A 244 -2.83 15.12 -15.95
C TYR A 244 -2.42 16.32 -16.80
N LYS A 245 -1.16 16.70 -16.70
CA LYS A 245 -0.52 17.77 -17.46
C LYS A 245 0.56 17.21 -18.38
N GLY A 246 0.63 17.76 -19.57
CA GLY A 246 1.68 17.43 -20.55
C GLY A 246 1.50 16.06 -21.20
N LYS A 247 2.61 15.32 -21.34
CA LYS A 247 2.61 13.99 -21.96
C LYS A 247 3.15 12.97 -20.99
N HIS A 248 2.59 11.78 -21.01
CA HIS A 248 3.13 10.64 -20.26
C HIS A 248 4.52 10.25 -20.75
N THR A 249 5.36 9.87 -19.81
CA THR A 249 6.60 9.16 -20.07
C THR A 249 6.32 7.68 -19.92
N TYR A 250 6.49 6.92 -21.00
CA TYR A 250 6.23 5.49 -21.00
C TYR A 250 7.52 4.69 -20.81
N VAL A 251 7.43 3.65 -20.00
CA VAL A 251 8.51 2.68 -19.74
C VAL A 251 7.98 1.26 -19.91
N PRO A 252 8.74 0.34 -20.52
CA PRO A 252 8.28 -1.02 -20.75
C PRO A 252 8.19 -1.82 -19.44
N ILE A 253 7.24 -2.77 -19.40
CA ILE A 253 7.17 -3.79 -18.36
C ILE A 253 8.34 -4.76 -18.55
N THR A 254 9.15 -4.92 -17.51
CA THR A 254 10.33 -5.81 -17.53
C THR A 254 10.00 -7.24 -17.15
N GLN A 255 8.97 -7.44 -16.33
CA GLN A 255 8.53 -8.77 -15.88
C GLN A 255 7.03 -8.73 -15.57
N LYS A 256 6.27 -9.69 -16.12
CA LYS A 256 4.87 -9.91 -15.76
C LYS A 256 4.73 -10.54 -14.38
N GLY A 257 3.57 -10.32 -13.79
CA GLY A 257 3.22 -10.66 -12.42
C GLY A 257 2.76 -9.39 -11.71
N TYR A 258 3.70 -8.54 -11.36
CA TYR A 258 3.45 -7.15 -10.99
C TYR A 258 3.62 -6.23 -12.20
N TRP A 259 3.16 -5.00 -12.10
CA TRP A 259 3.46 -3.92 -13.04
C TRP A 259 4.89 -3.42 -12.81
N GLN A 260 5.87 -4.28 -13.18
CA GLN A 260 7.28 -4.08 -12.92
C GLN A 260 8.00 -3.42 -14.08
N PHE A 261 8.81 -2.41 -13.79
CA PHE A 261 9.63 -1.69 -14.76
C PHE A 261 11.05 -1.47 -14.22
N SER A 262 11.94 -0.95 -15.05
CA SER A 262 13.29 -0.55 -14.64
C SER A 262 13.32 0.93 -14.31
N MET A 263 13.70 1.25 -13.07
CA MET A 263 13.91 2.60 -12.57
C MET A 263 15.43 2.89 -12.59
N GLY A 264 15.80 4.09 -13.02
CA GLY A 264 17.19 4.57 -12.92
C GLY A 264 17.53 5.07 -11.52
N ASP A 265 18.63 5.78 -11.40
CA ASP A 265 19.10 6.31 -10.13
C ASP A 265 18.10 7.29 -9.51
N PHE A 266 18.18 7.45 -8.20
CA PHE A 266 17.42 8.49 -7.51
C PHE A 266 18.36 9.47 -6.79
N LEU A 267 17.88 10.69 -6.60
CA LEU A 267 18.64 11.78 -6.02
C LEU A 267 17.98 12.24 -4.73
N ILE A 268 18.79 12.61 -3.76
CA ILE A 268 18.39 13.31 -2.54
C ILE A 268 18.88 14.75 -2.68
N GLY A 269 17.94 15.70 -2.86
CA GLY A 269 18.26 17.02 -3.35
C GLY A 269 18.90 16.94 -4.73
N ASP A 270 20.07 17.54 -4.88
CA ASP A 270 20.85 17.54 -6.15
C ASP A 270 21.91 16.43 -6.19
N HIS A 271 21.96 15.54 -5.19
CA HIS A 271 22.98 14.50 -5.06
C HIS A 271 22.47 13.14 -5.51
N SER A 272 23.11 12.58 -6.54
CA SER A 272 22.88 11.20 -6.96
C SER A 272 23.32 10.23 -5.86
N THR A 273 22.46 9.25 -5.54
CA THR A 273 22.81 8.19 -4.57
C THR A 273 23.68 7.11 -5.16
N GLY A 274 23.69 6.97 -6.49
CA GLY A 274 24.41 5.94 -7.20
C GLY A 274 23.85 4.53 -7.07
N VAL A 275 22.80 4.36 -6.28
CA VAL A 275 22.29 3.04 -5.90
C VAL A 275 21.62 2.31 -7.06
N CYS A 276 20.88 3.03 -7.91
CA CYS A 276 20.18 2.47 -9.06
C CYS A 276 20.78 2.87 -10.41
N GLN A 277 22.09 3.25 -10.45
CA GLN A 277 22.76 3.63 -11.72
C GLN A 277 22.75 2.51 -12.78
N GLY A 278 22.74 1.24 -12.35
CA GLY A 278 22.62 0.08 -13.23
C GLY A 278 21.17 -0.34 -13.51
N GLY A 279 20.19 0.42 -13.03
CA GLY A 279 18.78 0.08 -13.05
C GLY A 279 18.36 -0.70 -11.79
N CYS A 280 17.21 -0.34 -11.21
CA CYS A 280 16.55 -1.08 -10.13
C CYS A 280 15.18 -1.56 -10.60
N ALA A 281 14.77 -2.74 -10.16
CA ALA A 281 13.40 -3.18 -10.34
C ALA A 281 12.46 -2.33 -9.47
N ALA A 282 11.39 -1.83 -10.07
CA ALA A 282 10.34 -1.10 -9.39
C ALA A 282 8.97 -1.57 -9.85
N ILE A 283 7.98 -1.53 -8.97
CA ILE A 283 6.57 -1.78 -9.30
C ILE A 283 5.74 -0.56 -8.92
N VAL A 284 4.61 -0.39 -9.60
CA VAL A 284 3.57 0.56 -9.19
C VAL A 284 2.45 -0.21 -8.53
N ASP A 285 2.13 0.17 -7.29
CA ASP A 285 1.20 -0.58 -6.44
C ASP A 285 0.20 0.35 -5.75
N SER A 286 -1.03 0.39 -6.28
CA SER A 286 -2.15 1.15 -5.71
C SER A 286 -2.73 0.55 -4.42
N GLY A 287 -2.31 -0.65 -4.06
CA GLY A 287 -2.61 -1.30 -2.77
C GLY A 287 -1.63 -0.91 -1.66
N THR A 288 -0.54 -0.21 -1.98
CA THR A 288 0.47 0.26 -1.02
C THR A 288 0.40 1.77 -0.87
N SER A 289 0.24 2.27 0.36
CA SER A 289 0.13 3.71 0.62
C SER A 289 1.47 4.44 0.53
N LEU A 290 2.59 3.78 0.82
CA LEU A 290 3.92 4.36 0.96
C LEU A 290 4.83 4.06 -0.24
N LEU A 291 6.04 4.62 -0.18
CA LEU A 291 7.17 4.24 -1.01
C LEU A 291 7.98 3.19 -0.26
N ALA A 292 8.06 1.96 -0.77
CA ALA A 292 8.83 0.93 -0.11
C ALA A 292 10.08 0.54 -0.91
N GLY A 293 11.17 0.29 -0.20
CA GLY A 293 12.44 -0.07 -0.84
C GLY A 293 13.39 -0.79 0.11
N PRO A 294 14.56 -1.22 -0.41
CA PRO A 294 15.55 -1.95 0.37
C PRO A 294 15.94 -1.19 1.65
N THR A 295 16.00 -1.94 2.77
CA THR A 295 16.25 -1.37 4.11
C THR A 295 17.46 -0.45 4.16
N ALA A 296 18.58 -0.87 3.57
CA ALA A 296 19.81 -0.06 3.60
C ALA A 296 19.62 1.33 2.98
N ILE A 297 18.91 1.38 1.85
CA ILE A 297 18.69 2.61 1.09
C ILE A 297 17.65 3.51 1.75
N VAL A 298 16.54 2.91 2.19
CA VAL A 298 15.49 3.65 2.90
C VAL A 298 16.02 4.23 4.22
N THR A 299 16.94 3.54 4.90
CA THR A 299 17.63 4.08 6.09
C THR A 299 18.45 5.31 5.74
N GLU A 300 19.19 5.28 4.62
CA GLU A 300 19.97 6.43 4.14
C GLU A 300 19.07 7.62 3.78
N ILE A 301 17.97 7.39 3.06
CA ILE A 301 16.98 8.42 2.74
C ILE A 301 16.41 9.02 4.03
N ASN A 302 15.94 8.18 4.95
CA ASN A 302 15.33 8.64 6.20
C ASN A 302 16.32 9.44 7.06
N HIS A 303 17.59 9.03 7.09
CA HIS A 303 18.64 9.80 7.74
C HIS A 303 18.85 11.16 7.07
N ALA A 304 18.92 11.20 5.73
CA ALA A 304 19.14 12.44 4.98
C ALA A 304 17.99 13.46 5.13
N ILE A 305 16.75 12.98 5.32
CA ILE A 305 15.59 13.84 5.56
C ILE A 305 15.34 14.11 7.05
N GLY A 306 16.22 13.64 7.95
CA GLY A 306 16.09 13.83 9.39
C GLY A 306 14.96 13.01 10.03
N ALA A 307 14.51 11.95 9.37
CA ALA A 307 13.47 11.06 9.87
C ALA A 307 14.06 10.04 10.87
N GLU A 308 13.56 10.04 12.08
CA GLU A 308 13.98 9.09 13.10
C GLU A 308 13.06 7.86 13.09
N GLY A 309 13.65 6.65 13.07
CA GLY A 309 12.89 5.44 13.30
C GLY A 309 12.32 5.42 14.73
N ILE A 310 11.13 4.85 14.90
CA ILE A 310 10.53 4.69 16.25
C ILE A 310 11.48 3.95 17.18
N VAL A 311 12.22 2.95 16.66
CA VAL A 311 13.25 2.25 17.44
C VAL A 311 14.44 3.16 17.78
N SER A 312 14.80 4.10 16.88
CA SER A 312 15.84 5.09 17.20
C SER A 312 15.41 5.98 18.36
N ALA A 313 14.18 6.47 18.37
CA ALA A 313 13.65 7.29 19.45
C ALA A 313 13.56 6.50 20.76
N GLU A 314 12.99 5.28 20.71
CA GLU A 314 12.93 4.38 21.88
C GLU A 314 14.33 3.96 22.35
N CYS A 315 15.26 3.69 21.41
CA CYS A 315 16.66 3.36 21.73
C CYS A 315 17.34 4.54 22.44
N LYS A 316 17.16 5.76 21.96
CA LYS A 316 17.71 6.98 22.59
C LYS A 316 17.14 7.18 24.00
N GLU A 317 15.84 6.98 24.18
CA GLU A 317 15.19 7.04 25.49
C GLU A 317 15.73 5.98 26.43
N VAL A 318 15.83 4.72 26.00
CA VAL A 318 16.42 3.61 26.76
C VAL A 318 17.88 3.91 27.13
N ILE A 319 18.69 4.40 26.20
CA ILE A 319 20.08 4.77 26.48
C ILE A 319 20.15 5.94 27.43
N THR A 320 19.28 6.93 27.31
CA THR A 320 19.24 8.08 28.22
C THR A 320 18.82 7.68 29.62
N GLN A 321 17.85 6.79 29.73
CA GLN A 321 17.27 6.37 31.03
C GLN A 321 18.08 5.29 31.72
N TYR A 322 18.59 4.31 30.97
CA TYR A 322 19.21 3.09 31.51
C TYR A 322 20.67 2.89 31.07
N GLY A 323 21.26 3.82 30.30
CA GLY A 323 22.54 3.62 29.65
C GLY A 323 23.68 3.26 30.61
N GLU A 324 23.76 3.92 31.78
CA GLU A 324 24.78 3.60 32.79
C GLU A 324 24.63 2.16 33.29
N LEU A 325 23.41 1.75 33.56
CA LEU A 325 23.11 0.40 34.07
C LEU A 325 23.37 -0.68 33.01
N ILE A 326 23.03 -0.41 31.76
CA ILE A 326 23.35 -1.28 30.62
C ILE A 326 24.87 -1.46 30.52
N TRP A 327 25.63 -0.36 30.61
CA TRP A 327 27.08 -0.39 30.53
C TRP A 327 27.72 -1.18 31.67
N ASP A 328 27.28 -0.95 32.90
CA ASP A 328 27.79 -1.65 34.07
C ASP A 328 27.49 -3.16 34.03
N LEU A 329 26.32 -3.57 33.52
CA LEU A 329 25.98 -4.98 33.31
C LEU A 329 26.85 -5.62 32.20
N LEU A 330 27.11 -4.91 31.11
CA LEU A 330 27.98 -5.42 30.05
C LEU A 330 29.43 -5.55 30.49
N ILE A 331 29.98 -4.57 31.24
CA ILE A 331 31.34 -4.64 31.80
C ILE A 331 31.47 -5.77 32.81
N SER A 332 30.43 -6.03 33.60
CA SER A 332 30.41 -7.17 34.54
C SER A 332 30.26 -8.53 33.88
N GLY A 333 30.27 -8.60 32.54
CA GLY A 333 30.23 -9.85 31.79
C GLY A 333 28.82 -10.45 31.60
N VAL A 334 27.78 -9.67 31.83
CA VAL A 334 26.40 -10.10 31.56
C VAL A 334 26.19 -10.17 30.07
N GLN A 335 25.71 -11.28 29.54
CA GLN A 335 25.41 -11.44 28.13
C GLN A 335 24.34 -10.44 27.66
N PRO A 336 24.49 -9.82 26.48
CA PRO A 336 23.56 -8.80 25.99
C PRO A 336 22.08 -9.21 26.03
N GLY A 337 21.75 -10.46 25.72
CA GLY A 337 20.38 -10.97 25.80
C GLY A 337 19.79 -11.06 27.21
N LYS A 338 20.64 -11.08 28.24
CA LYS A 338 20.20 -11.06 29.66
C LYS A 338 20.05 -9.64 30.20
N VAL A 339 20.72 -8.68 29.61
CA VAL A 339 20.62 -7.26 30.00
C VAL A 339 19.19 -6.77 29.84
N CYS A 340 18.56 -7.03 28.70
CA CYS A 340 17.15 -6.65 28.44
C CYS A 340 16.19 -7.25 29.45
N SER A 341 16.37 -8.54 29.84
CA SER A 341 15.49 -9.18 30.82
C SER A 341 15.72 -8.67 32.25
N GLN A 342 16.95 -8.30 32.61
CA GLN A 342 17.26 -7.69 33.89
C GLN A 342 16.74 -6.26 34.04
N LEU A 343 16.65 -5.54 32.93
CA LEU A 343 16.08 -4.19 32.88
C LEU A 343 14.55 -4.17 32.75
N GLY A 344 13.90 -5.35 32.64
CA GLY A 344 12.46 -5.44 32.43
C GLY A 344 11.99 -4.96 31.06
N LEU A 345 12.90 -4.78 30.10
CA LEU A 345 12.63 -4.30 28.73
C LEU A 345 12.24 -5.43 27.78
N CYS A 346 12.42 -6.69 28.18
CA CYS A 346 12.04 -7.87 27.40
C CYS A 346 10.91 -8.63 28.11
N ILE A 347 9.85 -8.92 27.37
CA ILE A 347 8.77 -9.82 27.83
C ILE A 347 9.11 -11.22 27.34
N PHE A 348 9.46 -12.12 28.26
CA PHE A 348 9.58 -13.55 27.97
C PHE A 348 8.31 -14.26 28.45
N ASN A 349 7.59 -14.88 27.53
CA ASN A 349 6.43 -15.78 27.80
C ASN A 349 5.33 -15.21 28.72
N GLY A 350 4.97 -13.93 28.57
CA GLY A 350 3.81 -13.36 29.27
C GLY A 350 3.98 -13.11 30.77
N ALA A 351 5.19 -13.26 31.32
CA ALA A 351 5.51 -12.93 32.71
C ALA A 351 6.40 -11.68 32.76
N GLN A 352 5.89 -10.61 33.38
CA GLN A 352 6.71 -9.45 33.75
C GLN A 352 7.66 -9.86 34.87
N TYR A 353 8.96 -9.89 34.61
CA TYR A 353 9.96 -10.02 35.69
C TYR A 353 10.17 -8.63 36.32
N LYS A 354 9.51 -8.39 37.44
CA LYS A 354 9.86 -7.28 38.33
C LYS A 354 11.13 -7.66 39.09
N SER A 355 12.28 -7.16 38.63
CA SER A 355 13.54 -7.34 39.38
C SER A 355 13.62 -6.31 40.51
N THR A 356 13.56 -6.78 41.75
CA THR A 356 13.80 -6.02 42.99
C THR A 356 15.29 -5.77 43.27
N VAL A 357 16.19 -6.05 42.30
CA VAL A 357 17.64 -5.96 42.48
C VAL A 357 18.21 -4.58 42.12
N ILE A 358 17.40 -3.69 41.57
CA ILE A 358 17.86 -2.39 41.02
C ILE A 358 18.23 -1.36 42.12
N GLU A 359 17.77 -1.55 43.37
CA GLU A 359 17.99 -0.55 44.42
C GLU A 359 19.36 -0.62 45.15
N SER A 360 20.16 -1.67 44.95
CA SER A 360 21.36 -1.89 45.76
C SER A 360 22.72 -1.57 45.13
N VAL A 361 22.78 -1.13 43.86
CA VAL A 361 24.06 -0.91 43.13
C VAL A 361 24.29 0.54 42.72
N VAL A 362 23.64 1.51 43.33
CA VAL A 362 23.89 2.92 43.04
C VAL A 362 24.77 3.55 44.06
N GLU A 363 26.09 3.31 44.04
CA GLU A 363 27.06 4.17 44.69
C GLU A 363 27.52 5.29 43.75
N LYS A 364 27.39 6.49 44.27
CA LYS A 364 27.65 7.79 43.62
C LYS A 364 29.14 7.98 43.39
N GLU A 365 29.62 7.88 42.13
CA GLU A 365 30.76 8.72 41.72
C GLU A 365 30.86 8.86 40.21
N ASN A 366 30.97 10.12 39.74
CA ASN A 366 31.25 10.54 38.33
C ASN A 366 30.20 10.27 37.25
N ARG A 367 28.92 10.40 37.55
CA ARG A 367 27.80 10.17 36.60
C ARG A 367 27.83 11.04 35.33
N ARG A 368 28.23 12.30 35.42
CA ARG A 368 28.02 13.27 34.33
C ARG A 368 28.92 13.04 33.11
N ASN A 369 30.17 12.60 33.33
CA ASN A 369 31.12 12.39 32.24
C ASN A 369 30.97 11.04 31.55
N ARG A 370 30.47 10.02 32.24
CA ARG A 370 30.18 8.68 31.65
C ARG A 370 28.90 8.70 30.81
N LEU A 371 27.84 9.37 31.31
CA LEU A 371 26.58 9.51 30.59
C LEU A 371 26.77 10.28 29.28
N LEU A 372 27.52 11.36 29.30
CA LEU A 372 27.88 12.13 28.10
C LEU A 372 28.68 11.30 27.10
N GLY A 373 29.63 10.47 27.57
CA GLY A 373 30.40 9.57 26.73
C GLY A 373 29.50 8.49 26.07
N MET A 374 28.60 7.87 26.84
CA MET A 374 27.68 6.85 26.32
C MET A 374 26.66 7.42 25.32
N ILE A 375 26.07 8.56 25.63
CA ILE A 375 25.15 9.24 24.71
C ILE A 375 25.89 9.58 23.41
N PHE A 376 27.14 10.04 23.50
CA PHE A 376 27.95 10.39 22.32
C PHE A 376 28.31 9.18 21.43
N TYR A 377 28.52 7.99 22.02
CA TYR A 377 28.87 6.77 21.27
C TYR A 377 27.67 5.91 20.90
N ALA A 378 26.61 5.88 21.71
CA ALA A 378 25.44 5.06 21.45
C ALA A 378 24.39 5.75 20.57
N GLN A 379 24.35 7.08 20.55
CA GLN A 379 23.43 7.84 19.74
C GLN A 379 23.57 7.56 18.24
N PRO A 380 24.78 7.59 17.65
CA PRO A 380 24.97 7.19 16.24
C PRO A 380 24.54 5.75 15.95
N LEU A 381 24.69 4.84 16.92
CA LEU A 381 24.22 3.46 16.78
C LEU A 381 22.69 3.39 16.76
N CYS A 382 22.00 4.14 17.62
CA CYS A 382 20.53 4.22 17.59
C CYS A 382 20.04 4.84 16.27
N ASP A 383 20.72 5.86 15.76
CA ASP A 383 20.39 6.51 14.49
C ASP A 383 20.58 5.59 13.28
N SER A 384 21.51 4.64 13.37
CA SER A 384 21.78 3.66 12.31
C SER A 384 20.84 2.46 12.32
N LEU A 385 20.02 2.29 13.38
CA LEU A 385 19.08 1.18 13.45
C LEU A 385 17.85 1.47 12.58
N PRO A 386 17.55 0.60 11.60
CA PRO A 386 16.31 0.73 10.84
C PRO A 386 15.11 0.56 11.77
N SER A 387 14.05 1.33 11.55
CA SER A 387 12.79 1.09 12.26
C SER A 387 12.34 -0.35 12.03
N PRO A 388 12.09 -1.16 13.08
CA PRO A 388 11.61 -2.52 12.89
C PRO A 388 10.22 -2.55 12.26
N MET A 389 9.54 -1.42 12.20
CA MET A 389 8.23 -1.25 11.57
C MET A 389 8.33 -0.57 10.20
N GLY A 390 9.52 -0.15 9.77
CA GLY A 390 9.76 0.51 8.50
C GLY A 390 9.28 1.96 8.42
N GLU A 391 8.61 2.47 9.45
CA GLU A 391 8.15 3.86 9.54
C GLU A 391 9.14 4.71 10.33
N SER A 392 9.31 5.96 9.91
CA SER A 392 10.16 6.93 10.59
C SER A 392 9.37 8.19 10.90
N VAL A 393 9.45 8.64 12.14
CA VAL A 393 8.78 9.86 12.61
C VAL A 393 9.64 11.08 12.32
N ILE A 394 8.98 12.18 12.02
CA ILE A 394 9.61 13.44 11.63
C ILE A 394 9.03 14.56 12.46
N ASP A 395 9.88 15.53 12.81
CA ASP A 395 9.40 16.80 13.32
C ASP A 395 8.63 17.53 12.21
N CYS A 396 7.34 17.78 12.44
CA CYS A 396 6.48 18.44 11.46
C CYS A 396 6.96 19.85 11.07
N ASP A 397 7.67 20.54 11.96
CA ASP A 397 8.17 21.89 11.71
C ASP A 397 9.42 21.88 10.79
N SER A 398 10.10 20.74 10.66
CA SER A 398 11.27 20.59 9.81
C SER A 398 10.95 20.26 8.33
N VAL A 399 9.70 19.92 8.00
CA VAL A 399 9.29 19.43 6.69
C VAL A 399 9.74 20.36 5.55
N LEU A 400 9.53 21.68 5.69
CA LEU A 400 9.88 22.65 4.66
C LEU A 400 11.38 22.79 4.40
N SER A 401 12.23 22.30 5.28
CA SER A 401 13.71 22.35 5.14
C SER A 401 14.30 21.08 4.51
N MET A 402 13.49 20.06 4.27
CA MET A 402 13.93 18.78 3.74
C MET A 402 14.24 18.86 2.24
N PRO A 403 15.11 17.99 1.71
CA PRO A 403 15.43 17.95 0.28
C PRO A 403 14.29 17.31 -0.53
N ASN A 404 14.19 17.67 -1.80
CA ASN A 404 13.39 16.91 -2.75
C ASN A 404 13.99 15.54 -2.97
N ILE A 405 13.14 14.55 -3.25
CA ILE A 405 13.56 13.22 -3.68
C ILE A 405 13.17 13.04 -5.14
N THR A 406 14.13 12.68 -5.98
CA THR A 406 13.93 12.54 -7.42
C THR A 406 14.16 11.10 -7.86
N PHE A 407 13.18 10.51 -8.50
CA PHE A 407 13.30 9.21 -9.18
C PHE A 407 13.58 9.44 -10.66
N THR A 408 14.50 8.69 -11.24
CA THR A 408 14.74 8.70 -12.69
C THR A 408 13.94 7.57 -13.34
N ILE A 409 12.98 7.93 -14.20
CA ILE A 409 12.12 6.97 -14.89
C ILE A 409 12.13 7.31 -16.38
N GLY A 410 12.53 6.38 -17.24
CA GLY A 410 12.64 6.64 -18.69
C GLY A 410 13.54 7.83 -19.00
N ASP A 411 14.68 7.93 -18.30
CA ASP A 411 15.66 9.02 -18.39
C ASP A 411 15.11 10.42 -18.06
N LYS A 412 13.98 10.50 -17.36
CA LYS A 412 13.39 11.75 -16.92
C LYS A 412 13.29 11.81 -15.38
N PRO A 413 13.43 13.02 -14.80
CA PRO A 413 13.28 13.21 -13.37
C PRO A 413 11.80 13.27 -12.96
N PHE A 414 11.47 12.54 -11.89
CA PHE A 414 10.18 12.55 -11.22
C PHE A 414 10.40 12.98 -9.76
N ASN A 415 10.12 14.24 -9.49
CA ASN A 415 10.40 14.88 -8.22
C ASN A 415 9.24 14.70 -7.23
N LEU A 416 9.56 14.41 -5.97
CA LEU A 416 8.66 14.51 -4.84
C LEU A 416 9.18 15.58 -3.88
N THR A 417 8.34 16.57 -3.57
CA THR A 417 8.67 17.57 -2.54
C THR A 417 8.42 16.99 -1.14
N PRO A 418 9.00 17.60 -0.09
CA PRO A 418 8.77 17.15 1.29
C PRO A 418 7.29 17.01 1.65
N GLU A 419 6.45 17.96 1.25
CA GLU A 419 5.01 17.94 1.53
C GLU A 419 4.30 16.77 0.81
N GLN A 420 4.91 16.23 -0.24
CA GLN A 420 4.35 15.12 -1.01
C GLN A 420 4.75 13.77 -0.43
N TYR A 421 5.99 13.63 0.10
CA TYR A 421 6.47 12.37 0.65
C TYR A 421 6.39 12.29 2.18
N ILE A 422 6.05 13.36 2.90
CA ILE A 422 5.75 13.31 4.33
C ILE A 422 4.24 13.21 4.53
N LEU A 423 3.83 12.23 5.32
CA LEU A 423 2.44 12.02 5.68
C LEU A 423 2.16 12.67 7.03
N LYS A 424 1.21 13.60 7.05
CA LYS A 424 0.78 14.27 8.28
C LYS A 424 -0.58 13.72 8.72
N THR A 425 -0.67 13.36 9.99
CA THR A 425 -1.94 12.96 10.63
C THR A 425 -2.17 13.79 11.90
N GLY A 426 -3.44 14.07 12.21
CA GLY A 426 -3.81 14.95 13.32
C GLY A 426 -3.62 16.43 13.00
N ASP A 427 -4.09 17.30 13.91
CA ASP A 427 -4.06 18.76 13.78
C ASP A 427 -3.33 19.44 14.96
N GLY A 428 -2.73 20.58 14.68
CA GLY A 428 -2.06 21.43 15.68
C GLY A 428 -0.92 20.71 16.39
N ILE A 429 -0.86 20.81 17.72
CA ILE A 429 0.18 20.20 18.57
C ILE A 429 0.09 18.67 18.66
N ALA A 430 -1.03 18.06 18.24
CA ALA A 430 -1.20 16.62 18.17
C ALA A 430 -0.87 16.06 16.79
N ALA A 431 -0.36 16.88 15.87
CA ALA A 431 0.04 16.42 14.55
C ALA A 431 1.26 15.49 14.63
N VAL A 432 1.20 14.38 13.92
CA VAL A 432 2.32 13.45 13.75
C VAL A 432 2.70 13.43 12.29
N CYS A 433 3.96 13.65 11.99
CA CYS A 433 4.54 13.55 10.66
C CYS A 433 5.37 12.27 10.56
N ILE A 434 5.14 11.49 9.51
CA ILE A 434 5.86 10.25 9.23
C ILE A 434 6.44 10.29 7.83
N SER A 435 7.61 9.68 7.67
CA SER A 435 8.22 9.49 6.36
C SER A 435 7.32 8.62 5.48
N GLY A 436 7.13 9.02 4.24
CA GLY A 436 6.51 8.18 3.22
C GLY A 436 7.41 7.06 2.72
N PHE A 437 8.65 6.95 3.21
CA PHE A 437 9.60 5.89 2.86
C PHE A 437 9.62 4.78 3.91
N MET A 438 9.39 3.56 3.48
CA MET A 438 9.33 2.38 4.32
C MET A 438 10.35 1.33 3.91
N ALA A 439 11.07 0.81 4.88
CA ALA A 439 12.02 -0.29 4.65
C ALA A 439 11.28 -1.61 4.36
N PHE A 440 11.60 -2.22 3.23
CA PHE A 440 11.04 -3.49 2.81
C PHE A 440 12.00 -4.27 1.93
N ASP A 441 12.56 -5.35 2.47
CA ASP A 441 13.48 -6.21 1.74
C ASP A 441 12.71 -7.32 1.03
N VAL A 442 12.85 -7.37 -0.30
CA VAL A 442 12.36 -8.45 -1.15
C VAL A 442 13.57 -9.33 -1.51
N PRO A 443 13.55 -10.63 -1.15
CA PRO A 443 14.68 -11.51 -1.46
C PRO A 443 14.79 -11.83 -2.95
N PRO A 444 16.00 -12.20 -3.45
CA PRO A 444 16.14 -12.76 -4.77
C PRO A 444 15.28 -14.02 -4.96
N PRO A 445 14.80 -14.32 -6.18
CA PRO A 445 15.16 -13.69 -7.46
C PRO A 445 14.36 -12.42 -7.79
N ARG A 446 13.34 -12.03 -7.01
CA ARG A 446 12.51 -10.86 -7.30
C ARG A 446 13.04 -9.55 -6.75
N GLY A 447 13.86 -9.59 -5.71
CA GLY A 447 14.48 -8.42 -5.11
C GLY A 447 15.94 -8.21 -5.52
N PRO A 448 16.48 -7.05 -5.18
CA PRO A 448 15.83 -5.93 -4.48
C PRO A 448 14.76 -5.25 -5.35
N LEU A 449 13.66 -4.79 -4.72
CA LEU A 449 12.50 -4.24 -5.41
C LEU A 449 12.05 -2.93 -4.75
N TRP A 450 11.75 -1.92 -5.56
CA TRP A 450 11.06 -0.71 -5.13
C TRP A 450 9.55 -0.83 -5.36
N ILE A 451 8.76 -0.25 -4.47
CA ILE A 451 7.30 -0.16 -4.60
C ILE A 451 6.92 1.31 -4.57
N LEU A 452 6.38 1.79 -5.68
CA LEU A 452 5.85 3.13 -5.82
C LEU A 452 4.34 3.09 -5.54
N GLY A 453 3.96 3.42 -4.32
CA GLY A 453 2.57 3.41 -3.86
C GLY A 453 1.86 4.75 -4.02
N ASP A 454 0.79 4.97 -3.23
CA ASP A 454 -0.06 6.17 -3.29
C ASP A 454 0.73 7.47 -3.17
N VAL A 455 1.80 7.51 -2.39
CA VAL A 455 2.67 8.71 -2.25
C VAL A 455 3.19 9.15 -3.61
N PHE A 456 3.58 8.23 -4.49
CA PHE A 456 3.99 8.53 -5.85
C PHE A 456 2.80 8.81 -6.77
N MET A 457 1.77 7.95 -6.72
CA MET A 457 0.62 8.02 -7.63
C MET A 457 -0.25 9.26 -7.40
N ARG A 458 -0.21 9.89 -6.23
CA ARG A 458 -0.89 11.19 -5.99
C ARG A 458 -0.25 12.35 -6.73
N VAL A 459 1.05 12.24 -7.00
CA VAL A 459 1.81 13.28 -7.70
C VAL A 459 1.81 13.02 -9.20
N TYR A 460 1.79 11.73 -9.58
CA TYR A 460 1.87 11.32 -10.98
C TYR A 460 0.69 10.45 -11.37
N HIS A 461 -0.12 10.98 -12.28
CA HIS A 461 -1.15 10.22 -12.99
C HIS A 461 -0.49 9.02 -13.67
N THR A 462 -1.00 7.83 -13.37
CA THR A 462 -0.36 6.57 -13.81
C THR A 462 -1.25 5.81 -14.78
N VAL A 463 -0.68 5.43 -15.92
CA VAL A 463 -1.31 4.65 -16.97
C VAL A 463 -0.73 3.23 -16.95
N PHE A 464 -1.61 2.25 -16.93
CA PHE A 464 -1.31 0.83 -17.00
C PHE A 464 -1.76 0.33 -18.36
N ASP A 465 -0.85 0.27 -19.29
CA ASP A 465 -1.10 -0.12 -20.69
C ASP A 465 -0.77 -1.61 -20.86
N PHE A 466 -1.81 -2.41 -20.82
CA PHE A 466 -1.71 -3.85 -21.00
C PHE A 466 -1.46 -4.22 -22.47
N GLY A 467 -2.00 -3.45 -23.40
CA GLY A 467 -1.87 -3.69 -24.83
C GLY A 467 -0.42 -3.60 -25.30
N GLU A 468 0.28 -2.53 -24.89
CA GLU A 468 1.68 -2.29 -25.26
C GLU A 468 2.67 -2.77 -24.19
N LEU A 469 2.20 -3.33 -23.07
CA LEU A 469 3.00 -3.78 -21.92
C LEU A 469 3.94 -2.69 -21.41
N GLN A 470 3.38 -1.56 -21.03
CA GLN A 470 4.12 -0.39 -20.56
C GLN A 470 3.37 0.35 -19.44
N LEU A 471 4.12 1.15 -18.67
CA LEU A 471 3.59 2.10 -17.70
C LEU A 471 3.82 3.53 -18.22
N GLY A 472 2.82 4.39 -18.05
CA GLY A 472 2.91 5.80 -18.39
C GLY A 472 2.76 6.69 -17.17
N PHE A 473 3.62 7.71 -17.04
CA PHE A 473 3.60 8.66 -15.94
C PHE A 473 3.55 10.09 -16.42
N ALA A 474 2.65 10.90 -15.90
CA ALA A 474 2.56 12.34 -16.14
C ALA A 474 2.21 13.08 -14.85
N GLU A 475 2.55 14.38 -14.73
CA GLU A 475 2.17 15.16 -13.56
C GLU A 475 0.63 15.17 -13.39
N ALA A 476 0.14 14.81 -12.21
CA ALA A 476 -1.28 14.86 -11.89
C ALA A 476 -1.76 16.31 -11.66
N VAL A 477 -3.01 16.56 -12.02
CA VAL A 477 -3.66 17.87 -11.78
C VAL A 477 -4.00 18.09 -10.32
#